data_8ec19c5f649ceb80b7264e20f0650e7b
#
_entry.id   8ec19c5f649ceb80b7264e20f0650e7b
#
_cell.length_a   1.000
_cell.length_b   1.000
_cell.length_c   1.000
_cell.angle_alpha   90.00
_cell.angle_beta   90.00
_cell.angle_gamma   90.00
#
_symmetry.space_group_name_H-M   'P 1'
#
loop_
_entity.id
_entity.type
_entity.pdbx_description
1 polymer ?
#
loop_
_entity_poly.entity_id
_entity_poly.type
_entity_poly.pdbx_seq_one_letter_code
_entity_poly.pdbx_strand_id
1 'polypeptide(L)'
;MIINKLLSHLNNLSLSQLPDFINKMIDPDTFKRKEFIYKCSQESPEGSYILDAGAGQCPYKGFFNKQKYIATDLSVGDINWDYSKLDVLSNLETLPFKNNVFHSIICINVLEHVKEPFNVISEFYRVLKPGGSLYVTVPQGWWLHQEPYDYFRYTNYGISYLLEKAHFFINDIKPTSGYFSYLANRITFLPKALFWTIKSKIIRILLLPFEIISYLLFVLLIPIILNCIDGYDKQNKFTLHYMVKASK
;
A
#
# COMPACT_ATOMS: atom_id res chain seq x y z
N MET A 1 -32.96 9.31 14.42
CA MET A 1 -32.61 8.97 13.03
C MET A 1 -31.43 9.82 12.52
N ILE A 2 -31.47 11.16 12.60
CA ILE A 2 -30.43 12.08 12.12
C ILE A 2 -29.07 11.84 12.81
N ILE A 3 -29.05 11.72 14.14
CA ILE A 3 -27.83 11.51 14.93
C ILE A 3 -27.15 10.18 14.61
N ASN A 4 -27.91 9.10 14.44
CA ASN A 4 -27.35 7.81 14.03
C ASN A 4 -26.72 7.87 12.62
N LYS A 5 -27.31 8.67 11.72
CA LYS A 5 -26.78 8.91 10.38
C LYS A 5 -25.51 9.77 10.44
N LEU A 6 -25.46 10.77 11.33
CA LEU A 6 -24.26 11.58 11.56
C LEU A 6 -23.12 10.78 12.16
N LEU A 7 -23.40 9.96 13.19
CA LEU A 7 -22.40 9.08 13.83
C LEU A 7 -21.88 8.00 12.86
N SER A 8 -22.75 7.46 11.99
CA SER A 8 -22.31 6.52 10.95
C SER A 8 -21.50 7.22 9.87
N HIS A 9 -21.82 8.47 9.54
CA HIS A 9 -21.01 9.27 8.60
C HIS A 9 -19.62 9.59 9.18
N LEU A 10 -19.50 9.98 10.45
CA LEU A 10 -18.22 10.22 11.09
C LEU A 10 -17.38 8.95 11.18
N ASN A 11 -17.98 7.79 11.48
CA ASN A 11 -17.28 6.50 11.48
C ASN A 11 -16.80 6.06 10.08
N ASN A 12 -17.52 6.50 9.03
CA ASN A 12 -17.28 6.15 7.63
C ASN A 12 -16.66 7.32 6.84
N LEU A 13 -16.20 8.39 7.50
CA LEU A 13 -15.44 9.44 6.83
C LEU A 13 -14.21 8.82 6.17
N SER A 14 -14.38 8.49 4.89
CA SER A 14 -13.29 8.06 4.04
C SER A 14 -12.58 9.31 3.54
N LEU A 15 -11.27 9.37 3.74
CA LEU A 15 -10.43 10.42 3.16
C LEU A 15 -10.61 10.51 1.64
N SER A 16 -11.03 9.41 0.99
CA SER A 16 -11.28 9.35 -0.46
C SER A 16 -12.37 10.33 -0.96
N GLN A 17 -13.16 10.92 -0.07
CA GLN A 17 -14.19 11.92 -0.41
C GLN A 17 -13.64 13.36 -0.43
N LEU A 18 -12.41 13.56 0.07
CA LEU A 18 -11.77 14.86 0.03
C LEU A 18 -11.10 15.11 -1.33
N PRO A 19 -10.94 16.38 -1.75
CA PRO A 19 -10.16 16.71 -2.95
C PRO A 19 -8.76 16.11 -2.91
N ASP A 20 -8.26 15.66 -4.05
CA ASP A 20 -6.95 14.97 -4.17
C ASP A 20 -5.79 15.75 -3.55
N PHE A 21 -5.80 17.09 -3.65
CA PHE A 21 -4.73 17.89 -3.05
C PHE A 21 -4.72 17.82 -1.52
N ILE A 22 -5.90 17.76 -0.87
CA ILE A 22 -6.02 17.58 0.59
C ILE A 22 -5.61 16.16 0.97
N ASN A 23 -6.08 15.16 0.23
CA ASN A 23 -5.68 13.77 0.45
C ASN A 23 -4.16 13.59 0.37
N LYS A 24 -3.51 14.22 -0.61
CA LYS A 24 -2.06 14.20 -0.75
C LYS A 24 -1.35 14.83 0.44
N MET A 25 -1.93 15.85 1.07
CA MET A 25 -1.37 16.48 2.27
C MET A 25 -1.54 15.63 3.53
N ILE A 26 -2.62 14.85 3.61
CA ILE A 26 -2.91 13.99 4.77
C ILE A 26 -2.21 12.64 4.67
N ASP A 27 -2.21 12.03 3.47
CA ASP A 27 -1.64 10.71 3.20
C ASP A 27 -0.70 10.76 1.99
N PRO A 28 0.48 11.38 2.13
CA PRO A 28 1.47 11.43 1.06
C PRO A 28 2.03 10.05 0.69
N ASP A 29 1.98 9.07 1.60
CA ASP A 29 2.45 7.71 1.38
C ASP A 29 1.72 7.03 0.21
N THR A 30 0.40 7.08 0.20
CA THR A 30 -0.42 6.52 -0.90
C THR A 30 -0.12 7.20 -2.24
N PHE A 31 0.11 8.51 -2.26
CA PHE A 31 0.45 9.23 -3.49
C PHE A 31 1.85 8.87 -4.00
N LYS A 32 2.85 8.77 -3.13
CA LYS A 32 4.20 8.33 -3.50
C LYS A 32 4.22 6.92 -4.09
N ARG A 33 3.43 5.99 -3.51
CA ARG A 33 3.28 4.63 -4.07
C ARG A 33 2.61 4.63 -5.44
N LYS A 34 1.54 5.42 -5.64
CA LYS A 34 0.91 5.58 -6.95
C LYS A 34 1.89 6.17 -7.99
N GLU A 35 2.66 7.18 -7.62
CA GLU A 35 3.69 7.78 -8.48
C GLU A 35 4.79 6.78 -8.84
N PHE A 36 5.23 5.96 -7.89
CA PHE A 36 6.19 4.89 -8.11
C PHE A 36 5.70 3.86 -9.15
N ILE A 37 4.42 3.47 -9.07
CA ILE A 37 3.82 2.54 -10.02
C ILE A 37 3.59 3.21 -11.38
N TYR A 38 3.17 4.48 -11.39
CA TYR A 38 3.05 5.24 -12.63
C TYR A 38 4.41 5.35 -13.35
N LYS A 39 5.51 5.53 -12.61
CA LYS A 39 6.86 5.49 -13.17
C LYS A 39 7.17 4.14 -13.83
N CYS A 40 6.74 3.01 -13.24
CA CYS A 40 6.84 1.70 -13.88
C CYS A 40 6.16 1.68 -15.27
N SER A 41 4.97 2.26 -15.38
CA SER A 41 4.25 2.30 -16.65
C SER A 41 4.96 3.14 -17.70
N GLN A 42 5.64 4.22 -17.30
CA GLN A 42 6.40 5.08 -18.23
C GLN A 42 7.73 4.45 -18.68
N GLU A 43 8.35 3.64 -17.82
CA GLU A 43 9.61 2.96 -18.13
C GLU A 43 9.40 1.64 -18.88
N SER A 44 8.19 1.10 -18.89
CA SER A 44 7.87 -0.15 -19.57
C SER A 44 7.54 0.09 -21.05
N PRO A 45 8.17 -0.62 -22.00
CA PRO A 45 7.92 -0.44 -23.43
C PRO A 45 6.45 -0.66 -23.79
N GLU A 46 5.98 0.06 -24.79
CA GLU A 46 4.64 -0.12 -25.35
C GLU A 46 4.46 -1.54 -25.88
N GLY A 47 3.30 -2.15 -25.64
CA GLY A 47 2.99 -3.52 -26.03
C GLY A 47 3.67 -4.59 -25.21
N SER A 48 4.55 -4.24 -24.24
CA SER A 48 5.19 -5.22 -23.35
C SER A 48 4.22 -5.81 -22.34
N TYR A 49 4.49 -7.03 -21.86
CA TYR A 49 3.72 -7.67 -20.79
C TYR A 49 4.16 -7.18 -19.42
N ILE A 50 3.18 -6.76 -18.60
CA ILE A 50 3.34 -6.35 -17.22
C ILE A 50 2.53 -7.32 -16.35
N LEU A 51 3.12 -7.82 -15.28
CA LEU A 51 2.42 -8.60 -14.27
C LEU A 51 2.11 -7.72 -13.07
N ASP A 52 0.85 -7.66 -12.67
CA ASP A 52 0.42 -7.16 -11.36
C ASP A 52 0.18 -8.38 -10.46
N ALA A 53 1.14 -8.62 -9.57
CA ALA A 53 1.20 -9.80 -8.70
C ALA A 53 0.63 -9.47 -7.32
N GLY A 54 -0.51 -10.05 -6.99
CA GLY A 54 -1.34 -9.67 -5.86
C GLY A 54 -2.19 -8.44 -6.19
N ALA A 55 -2.85 -8.47 -7.35
CA ALA A 55 -3.52 -7.33 -7.95
C ALA A 55 -4.79 -6.87 -7.19
N GLY A 56 -5.37 -7.73 -6.34
CA GLY A 56 -6.62 -7.44 -5.63
C GLY A 56 -7.71 -6.94 -6.58
N GLN A 57 -8.16 -5.72 -6.39
CA GLN A 57 -9.18 -5.07 -7.22
C GLN A 57 -8.62 -4.38 -8.48
N CYS A 58 -7.35 -4.59 -8.82
CA CYS A 58 -6.64 -4.00 -9.96
C CYS A 58 -6.64 -2.45 -9.98
N PRO A 59 -6.30 -1.76 -8.87
CA PRO A 59 -6.38 -0.31 -8.78
C PRO A 59 -5.42 0.43 -9.72
N TYR A 60 -4.40 -0.26 -10.21
CA TYR A 60 -3.35 0.32 -11.05
C TYR A 60 -3.52 0.06 -12.54
N LYS A 61 -4.50 -0.74 -12.95
CA LYS A 61 -4.73 -1.14 -14.35
C LYS A 61 -4.76 0.06 -15.32
N GLY A 62 -5.37 1.16 -14.88
CA GLY A 62 -5.46 2.39 -15.69
C GLY A 62 -4.13 3.09 -16.03
N PHE A 63 -3.03 2.77 -15.32
CA PHE A 63 -1.71 3.32 -15.64
C PHE A 63 -1.02 2.62 -16.81
N PHE A 64 -1.45 1.40 -17.14
CA PHE A 64 -0.81 0.51 -18.11
C PHE A 64 -1.57 0.40 -19.45
N ASN A 65 -2.20 1.50 -19.91
CA ASN A 65 -3.03 1.50 -21.11
C ASN A 65 -2.24 1.21 -22.42
N LYS A 66 -0.92 1.37 -22.39
CA LYS A 66 -0.03 1.09 -23.53
C LYS A 66 0.64 -0.28 -23.45
N GLN A 67 0.50 -0.97 -22.33
CA GLN A 67 1.10 -2.28 -22.07
C GLN A 67 0.01 -3.37 -22.04
N LYS A 68 0.45 -4.62 -22.14
CA LYS A 68 -0.39 -5.79 -21.90
C LYS A 68 -0.37 -6.15 -20.42
N TYR A 69 -1.27 -5.55 -19.66
CA TYR A 69 -1.38 -5.74 -18.24
C TYR A 69 -2.08 -7.06 -17.93
N ILE A 70 -1.44 -7.90 -17.09
CA ILE A 70 -1.95 -9.18 -16.60
C ILE A 70 -2.05 -9.09 -15.08
N ALA A 71 -3.25 -9.25 -14.56
CA ALA A 71 -3.55 -9.23 -13.13
C ALA A 71 -3.67 -10.64 -12.58
N THR A 72 -2.92 -10.95 -11.52
CA THR A 72 -3.04 -12.22 -10.80
C THR A 72 -3.14 -12.02 -9.30
N ASP A 73 -3.97 -12.84 -8.64
CA ASP A 73 -4.17 -12.85 -7.20
C ASP A 73 -4.67 -14.23 -6.76
N LEU A 74 -4.58 -14.56 -5.48
CA LEU A 74 -5.15 -15.78 -4.89
C LEU A 74 -6.60 -15.59 -4.44
N SER A 75 -7.11 -14.34 -4.43
CA SER A 75 -8.47 -13.95 -4.00
C SER A 75 -8.81 -14.34 -2.56
N VAL A 76 -7.83 -14.28 -1.66
CA VAL A 76 -7.99 -14.59 -0.22
C VAL A 76 -7.93 -13.35 0.68
N GLY A 77 -7.89 -12.14 0.09
CA GLY A 77 -7.87 -10.87 0.82
C GLY A 77 -9.23 -10.53 1.45
N ASP A 78 -9.64 -9.25 1.41
CA ASP A 78 -10.92 -8.82 1.97
C ASP A 78 -12.08 -9.44 1.17
N ILE A 79 -13.06 -10.01 1.90
CA ILE A 79 -14.26 -10.65 1.31
C ILE A 79 -15.13 -9.67 0.50
N ASN A 80 -15.00 -8.38 0.74
CA ASN A 80 -15.74 -7.33 0.03
C ASN A 80 -15.02 -6.85 -1.24
N TRP A 81 -13.84 -7.38 -1.55
CA TRP A 81 -13.12 -6.98 -2.75
C TRP A 81 -13.73 -7.59 -4.01
N ASP A 82 -13.78 -6.77 -5.07
CA ASP A 82 -14.20 -7.22 -6.40
C ASP A 82 -13.00 -7.79 -7.19
N TYR A 83 -12.91 -9.10 -7.24
CA TYR A 83 -11.87 -9.82 -7.97
C TYR A 83 -12.23 -10.11 -9.44
N SER A 84 -13.36 -9.61 -9.95
CA SER A 84 -13.83 -9.88 -11.34
C SER A 84 -12.89 -9.37 -12.43
N LYS A 85 -11.94 -8.49 -12.08
CA LYS A 85 -10.99 -7.88 -13.01
C LYS A 85 -9.68 -8.64 -13.14
N LEU A 86 -9.52 -9.74 -12.39
CA LEU A 86 -8.33 -10.60 -12.50
C LEU A 86 -8.33 -11.34 -13.83
N ASP A 87 -7.14 -11.45 -14.42
CA ASP A 87 -6.93 -12.24 -15.62
C ASP A 87 -6.59 -13.70 -15.29
N VAL A 88 -5.90 -13.93 -14.15
CA VAL A 88 -5.47 -15.25 -13.69
C VAL A 88 -5.63 -15.39 -12.18
N LEU A 89 -6.28 -16.44 -11.72
CA LEU A 89 -6.28 -16.82 -10.31
C LEU A 89 -5.09 -17.75 -10.05
N SER A 90 -4.11 -17.31 -9.25
CA SER A 90 -2.93 -18.14 -8.96
C SER A 90 -2.26 -17.83 -7.62
N ASN A 91 -1.56 -18.85 -7.09
CA ASN A 91 -0.61 -18.65 -6.00
C ASN A 91 0.68 -18.06 -6.54
N LEU A 92 1.17 -16.99 -5.93
CA LEU A 92 2.39 -16.31 -6.35
C LEU A 92 3.66 -17.15 -6.12
N GLU A 93 3.61 -18.15 -5.23
CA GLU A 93 4.72 -19.09 -5.01
C GLU A 93 4.90 -20.08 -6.17
N THR A 94 3.90 -20.19 -7.08
CA THR A 94 3.90 -21.09 -8.24
C THR A 94 3.13 -20.46 -9.39
N LEU A 95 3.72 -19.49 -10.05
CA LEU A 95 3.06 -18.74 -11.12
C LEU A 95 2.86 -19.61 -12.38
N PRO A 96 1.65 -19.63 -12.99
CA PRO A 96 1.34 -20.44 -14.17
C PRO A 96 1.87 -19.83 -15.48
N PHE A 97 3.00 -19.16 -15.43
CA PHE A 97 3.61 -18.50 -16.57
C PHE A 97 4.95 -19.15 -16.95
N LYS A 98 5.30 -19.09 -18.24
CA LYS A 98 6.60 -19.53 -18.73
C LYS A 98 7.72 -18.60 -18.21
N ASN A 99 8.96 -19.06 -18.29
CA ASN A 99 10.12 -18.25 -17.97
C ASN A 99 10.23 -17.06 -18.91
N ASN A 100 10.70 -15.89 -18.43
CA ASN A 100 11.06 -14.74 -19.23
C ASN A 100 9.90 -14.19 -20.09
N VAL A 101 8.71 -14.07 -19.51
CA VAL A 101 7.52 -13.52 -20.19
C VAL A 101 7.36 -12.03 -19.96
N PHE A 102 7.52 -11.56 -18.73
CA PHE A 102 7.18 -10.21 -18.35
C PHE A 102 8.37 -9.26 -18.49
N HIS A 103 8.10 -8.03 -18.93
CA HIS A 103 9.09 -6.96 -18.94
C HIS A 103 9.17 -6.28 -17.57
N SER A 104 8.03 -6.11 -16.92
CA SER A 104 7.97 -5.55 -15.59
C SER A 104 6.97 -6.32 -14.72
N ILE A 105 7.25 -6.36 -13.42
CA ILE A 105 6.35 -6.90 -12.40
C ILE A 105 6.12 -5.80 -11.38
N ILE A 106 4.87 -5.58 -10.99
CA ILE A 106 4.52 -4.79 -9.79
C ILE A 106 3.98 -5.73 -8.72
N CYS A 107 4.39 -5.53 -7.47
CA CYS A 107 3.95 -6.29 -6.30
C CYS A 107 3.81 -5.33 -5.11
N ILE A 108 2.59 -4.90 -4.82
CA ILE A 108 2.31 -3.73 -3.99
C ILE A 108 1.60 -4.13 -2.72
N ASN A 109 2.31 -4.17 -1.60
CA ASN A 109 1.81 -4.59 -0.29
C ASN A 109 1.17 -5.99 -0.33
N VAL A 110 1.95 -6.97 -0.76
CA VAL A 110 1.55 -8.38 -0.90
C VAL A 110 2.49 -9.31 -0.15
N LEU A 111 3.80 -9.02 -0.16
CA LEU A 111 4.80 -9.94 0.43
C LEU A 111 4.63 -10.12 1.93
N GLU A 112 4.00 -9.18 2.63
CA GLU A 112 3.63 -9.29 4.05
C GLU A 112 2.56 -10.36 4.30
N HIS A 113 1.76 -10.69 3.28
CA HIS A 113 0.66 -11.64 3.34
C HIS A 113 1.03 -13.05 2.86
N VAL A 114 2.26 -13.27 2.47
CA VAL A 114 2.78 -14.55 1.97
C VAL A 114 3.65 -15.22 3.02
N LYS A 115 3.45 -16.52 3.25
CA LYS A 115 4.24 -17.27 4.24
C LYS A 115 5.68 -17.48 3.80
N GLU A 116 5.89 -17.72 2.51
CA GLU A 116 7.21 -18.00 1.92
C GLU A 116 7.60 -16.93 0.89
N PRO A 117 7.88 -15.68 1.31
CA PRO A 117 8.13 -14.57 0.40
C PRO A 117 9.35 -14.79 -0.51
N PHE A 118 10.32 -15.61 -0.09
CA PHE A 118 11.45 -15.96 -0.93
C PHE A 118 11.02 -16.79 -2.16
N ASN A 119 10.05 -17.69 -2.03
CA ASN A 119 9.53 -18.46 -3.15
C ASN A 119 8.86 -17.55 -4.17
N VAL A 120 8.04 -16.60 -3.69
CA VAL A 120 7.39 -15.60 -4.55
C VAL A 120 8.42 -14.77 -5.32
N ILE A 121 9.46 -14.26 -4.65
CA ILE A 121 10.50 -13.47 -5.30
C ILE A 121 11.29 -14.32 -6.32
N SER A 122 11.53 -15.60 -6.03
CA SER A 122 12.18 -16.52 -6.97
C SER A 122 11.33 -16.77 -8.21
N GLU A 123 10.01 -16.89 -8.06
CA GLU A 123 9.07 -16.98 -9.19
C GLU A 123 9.05 -15.66 -10.00
N PHE A 124 9.10 -14.52 -9.36
CA PHE A 124 9.22 -13.23 -10.06
C PHE A 124 10.51 -13.19 -10.90
N TYR A 125 11.63 -13.63 -10.34
CA TYR A 125 12.88 -13.73 -11.10
C TYR A 125 12.74 -14.67 -12.29
N ARG A 126 12.11 -15.82 -12.12
CA ARG A 126 11.90 -16.81 -13.19
C ARG A 126 11.08 -16.25 -14.35
N VAL A 127 9.94 -15.61 -14.07
CA VAL A 127 9.00 -15.15 -15.11
C VAL A 127 9.40 -13.80 -15.73
N LEU A 128 10.26 -13.03 -15.06
CA LEU A 128 10.78 -11.76 -15.56
C LEU A 128 11.82 -12.00 -16.65
N LYS A 129 11.79 -11.21 -17.71
CA LYS A 129 12.79 -11.23 -18.79
C LYS A 129 14.16 -10.76 -18.28
N PRO A 130 15.28 -11.23 -18.86
CA PRO A 130 16.58 -10.59 -18.66
C PRO A 130 16.50 -9.09 -18.98
N GLY A 131 17.01 -8.24 -18.07
CA GLY A 131 16.89 -6.79 -18.14
C GLY A 131 15.50 -6.24 -17.74
N GLY A 132 14.57 -7.08 -17.37
CA GLY A 132 13.26 -6.67 -16.85
C GLY A 132 13.33 -6.11 -15.43
N SER A 133 12.30 -5.37 -15.02
CA SER A 133 12.26 -4.64 -13.75
C SER A 133 11.16 -5.14 -12.82
N LEU A 134 11.47 -5.24 -11.55
CA LEU A 134 10.56 -5.56 -10.45
C LEU A 134 10.33 -4.30 -9.60
N TYR A 135 9.09 -3.95 -9.37
CA TYR A 135 8.65 -2.85 -8.52
C TYR A 135 7.86 -3.40 -7.34
N VAL A 136 8.43 -3.28 -6.15
CA VAL A 136 7.84 -3.83 -4.92
C VAL A 136 7.59 -2.71 -3.92
N THR A 137 6.46 -2.76 -3.22
CA THR A 137 6.30 -2.02 -1.96
C THR A 137 6.01 -2.98 -0.83
N VAL A 138 6.63 -2.72 0.32
CA VAL A 138 6.46 -3.52 1.54
C VAL A 138 6.30 -2.63 2.76
N PRO A 139 5.45 -2.99 3.74
CA PRO A 139 5.28 -2.21 4.96
C PRO A 139 6.43 -2.43 5.95
N GLN A 140 6.87 -1.33 6.59
CA GLN A 140 7.65 -1.38 7.82
C GLN A 140 6.79 -0.99 9.01
N GLY A 141 6.11 0.14 8.92
CA GLY A 141 5.38 0.74 10.02
C GLY A 141 3.87 0.69 9.86
N TRP A 142 3.30 -0.42 9.42
CA TRP A 142 1.85 -0.57 9.27
C TRP A 142 1.24 -1.38 10.41
N TRP A 143 -0.08 -1.21 10.70
CA TRP A 143 -0.78 -2.04 11.68
C TRP A 143 -1.12 -3.41 11.13
N LEU A 144 -1.58 -4.30 12.03
CA LEU A 144 -2.09 -5.62 11.66
C LEU A 144 -3.36 -5.48 10.80
N HIS A 145 -3.40 -6.18 9.67
CA HIS A 145 -4.52 -6.11 8.71
C HIS A 145 -4.65 -7.42 7.93
N GLN A 146 -5.79 -7.61 7.27
CA GLN A 146 -6.11 -8.84 6.51
C GLN A 146 -5.89 -10.13 7.32
N GLU A 147 -6.18 -10.10 8.62
CA GLU A 147 -6.03 -11.25 9.50
C GLU A 147 -6.81 -12.47 8.98
N PRO A 148 -6.27 -13.70 9.08
CA PRO A 148 -5.01 -14.10 9.71
C PRO A 148 -3.77 -14.11 8.78
N TYR A 149 -3.83 -13.47 7.63
CA TYR A 149 -2.80 -13.54 6.58
C TYR A 149 -1.83 -12.35 6.62
N ASP A 150 -1.41 -11.90 7.79
CA ASP A 150 -0.48 -10.77 7.98
C ASP A 150 0.75 -11.23 8.76
N TYR A 151 1.83 -11.59 8.04
CA TYR A 151 2.96 -12.32 8.62
C TYR A 151 4.20 -11.44 8.84
N PHE A 152 4.47 -10.43 7.98
CA PHE A 152 5.77 -9.76 7.96
C PHE A 152 5.66 -8.24 7.95
N ARG A 153 6.71 -7.61 8.54
CA ARG A 153 7.09 -6.21 8.37
C ARG A 153 8.56 -6.19 7.94
N TYR A 154 8.88 -5.40 6.93
CA TYR A 154 10.19 -5.43 6.31
C TYR A 154 11.00 -4.20 6.67
N THR A 155 12.26 -4.39 7.06
CA THR A 155 13.27 -3.34 7.00
C THR A 155 13.81 -3.24 5.58
N ASN A 156 14.48 -2.12 5.24
CA ASN A 156 15.21 -2.02 3.97
C ASN A 156 16.23 -3.17 3.80
N TYR A 157 16.92 -3.57 4.86
CA TYR A 157 17.87 -4.69 4.83
C TYR A 157 17.19 -6.04 4.62
N GLY A 158 16.02 -6.24 5.24
CA GLY A 158 15.27 -7.48 5.10
C GLY A 158 14.78 -7.73 3.68
N ILE A 159 14.18 -6.71 3.05
CA ILE A 159 13.72 -6.85 1.65
C ILE A 159 14.91 -6.93 0.69
N SER A 160 16.00 -6.17 0.93
CA SER A 160 17.21 -6.26 0.12
C SER A 160 17.79 -7.67 0.15
N TYR A 161 17.94 -8.26 1.35
CA TYR A 161 18.44 -9.62 1.49
C TYR A 161 17.62 -10.65 0.69
N LEU A 162 16.30 -10.55 0.72
CA LEU A 162 15.42 -11.47 -0.03
C LEU A 162 15.60 -11.33 -1.55
N LEU A 163 15.69 -10.09 -2.03
CA LEU A 163 15.87 -9.80 -3.45
C LEU A 163 17.24 -10.25 -3.96
N GLU A 164 18.32 -9.93 -3.24
CA GLU A 164 19.68 -10.31 -3.58
C GLU A 164 19.86 -11.84 -3.56
N LYS A 165 19.27 -12.52 -2.57
CA LYS A 165 19.26 -13.99 -2.49
C LYS A 165 18.58 -14.64 -3.69
N ALA A 166 17.58 -13.98 -4.29
CA ALA A 166 16.90 -14.41 -5.52
C ALA A 166 17.57 -13.86 -6.79
N HIS A 167 18.81 -13.35 -6.70
CA HIS A 167 19.64 -12.86 -7.80
C HIS A 167 19.16 -11.56 -8.46
N PHE A 168 18.28 -10.78 -7.81
CA PHE A 168 17.94 -9.44 -8.28
C PHE A 168 19.07 -8.44 -7.95
N PHE A 169 19.31 -7.52 -8.88
CA PHE A 169 20.11 -6.32 -8.63
C PHE A 169 19.19 -5.19 -8.16
N ILE A 170 19.48 -4.61 -6.99
CA ILE A 170 18.69 -3.51 -6.43
C ILE A 170 19.13 -2.19 -7.07
N ASN A 171 18.25 -1.58 -7.85
CA ASN A 171 18.53 -0.30 -8.51
C ASN A 171 18.26 0.88 -7.58
N ASP A 172 17.19 0.79 -6.77
CA ASP A 172 16.75 1.87 -5.87
C ASP A 172 15.91 1.31 -4.74
N ILE A 173 16.08 1.85 -3.54
CA ILE A 173 15.24 1.58 -2.38
C ILE A 173 14.98 2.88 -1.63
N LYS A 174 13.70 3.24 -1.47
CA LYS A 174 13.30 4.51 -0.86
C LYS A 174 12.18 4.31 0.16
N PRO A 175 12.27 4.97 1.33
CA PRO A 175 11.16 5.08 2.24
C PRO A 175 10.06 5.95 1.64
N THR A 176 8.80 5.64 1.91
CA THR A 176 7.67 6.48 1.51
C THR A 176 7.49 7.68 2.42
N SER A 177 7.99 7.61 3.66
CA SER A 177 7.80 8.63 4.69
C SER A 177 9.01 8.71 5.61
N GLY A 178 9.18 9.85 6.27
CA GLY A 178 10.04 10.01 7.44
C GLY A 178 9.24 9.89 8.74
N TYR A 179 9.88 10.26 9.85
CA TYR A 179 9.32 10.17 11.20
C TYR A 179 8.02 10.97 11.36
N PHE A 180 7.97 12.18 10.82
CA PHE A 180 6.80 13.05 11.00
C PHE A 180 5.59 12.54 10.22
N SER A 181 5.75 12.08 8.99
CA SER A 181 4.67 11.45 8.23
C SER A 181 4.25 10.10 8.82
N TYR A 182 5.21 9.34 9.38
CA TYR A 182 4.89 8.14 10.16
C TYR A 182 4.00 8.49 11.37
N LEU A 183 4.36 9.50 12.15
CA LEU A 183 3.58 9.99 13.29
C LEU A 183 2.23 10.53 12.85
N ALA A 184 2.18 11.30 11.76
CA ALA A 184 0.95 11.81 11.16
C ALA A 184 -0.04 10.68 10.89
N ASN A 185 0.41 9.61 10.26
CA ASN A 185 -0.43 8.44 10.00
C ASN A 185 -0.91 7.78 11.29
N ARG A 186 -0.05 7.61 12.32
CA ARG A 186 -0.45 7.00 13.60
C ARG A 186 -1.50 7.82 14.34
N ILE A 187 -1.38 9.14 14.35
CA ILE A 187 -2.26 10.02 15.10
C ILE A 187 -3.68 10.09 14.52
N THR A 188 -3.86 9.79 13.22
CA THR A 188 -5.20 9.73 12.60
C THR A 188 -6.12 8.67 13.22
N PHE A 189 -5.56 7.66 13.89
CA PHE A 189 -6.34 6.63 14.58
C PHE A 189 -6.82 7.04 15.98
N LEU A 190 -6.29 8.13 16.53
CA LEU A 190 -6.57 8.55 17.91
C LEU A 190 -8.07 8.83 18.15
N PRO A 191 -8.81 9.56 17.29
CA PRO A 191 -10.24 9.76 17.49
C PRO A 191 -11.00 8.44 17.54
N LYS A 192 -10.70 7.54 16.64
CA LYS A 192 -11.33 6.22 16.60
C LYS A 192 -11.01 5.43 17.88
N ALA A 193 -9.77 5.42 18.35
CA ALA A 193 -9.37 4.73 19.58
C ALA A 193 -10.07 5.30 20.81
N LEU A 194 -10.23 6.63 20.89
CA LEU A 194 -10.86 7.29 22.03
C LEU A 194 -12.39 7.08 22.10
N PHE A 195 -13.08 7.13 20.95
CA PHE A 195 -14.55 7.14 20.93
C PHE A 195 -15.19 5.80 20.56
N TRP A 196 -14.44 4.87 19.95
CA TRP A 196 -14.94 3.56 19.52
C TRP A 196 -15.49 2.70 20.68
N THR A 197 -14.85 2.78 21.85
CA THR A 197 -15.21 1.97 23.03
C THR A 197 -16.47 2.45 23.73
N ILE A 198 -17.00 3.63 23.42
CA ILE A 198 -18.16 4.23 24.06
C ILE A 198 -19.43 3.60 23.52
N LYS A 199 -19.99 2.64 24.27
CA LYS A 199 -21.22 1.90 23.89
C LYS A 199 -22.51 2.70 24.17
N SER A 200 -22.49 3.59 25.18
CA SER A 200 -23.67 4.38 25.54
C SER A 200 -23.96 5.48 24.50
N LYS A 201 -25.13 5.41 23.87
CA LYS A 201 -25.59 6.43 22.91
C LYS A 201 -25.71 7.82 23.55
N ILE A 202 -26.17 7.90 24.80
CA ILE A 202 -26.34 9.17 25.52
C ILE A 202 -24.99 9.84 25.72
N ILE A 203 -24.00 9.08 26.25
CA ILE A 203 -22.65 9.59 26.46
C ILE A 203 -22.02 10.02 25.14
N ARG A 204 -22.21 9.27 24.06
CA ARG A 204 -21.66 9.60 22.75
C ARG A 204 -22.28 10.87 22.15
N ILE A 205 -23.59 11.12 22.38
CA ILE A 205 -24.23 12.37 21.99
C ILE A 205 -23.63 13.56 22.74
N LEU A 206 -23.42 13.43 24.04
CA LEU A 206 -22.84 14.49 24.88
C LEU A 206 -21.37 14.78 24.46
N LEU A 207 -20.65 13.75 24.02
CA LEU A 207 -19.24 13.88 23.58
C LEU A 207 -19.09 14.24 22.10
N LEU A 208 -20.19 14.31 21.33
CA LEU A 208 -20.15 14.58 19.89
C LEU A 208 -19.35 15.85 19.51
N PRO A 209 -19.44 17.01 20.20
CA PRO A 209 -18.62 18.16 19.89
C PRO A 209 -17.12 17.87 20.03
N PHE A 210 -16.72 17.11 21.07
CA PHE A 210 -15.33 16.71 21.29
C PHE A 210 -14.86 15.68 20.25
N GLU A 211 -15.72 14.76 19.84
CA GLU A 211 -15.45 13.81 18.75
C GLU A 211 -15.16 14.57 17.45
N ILE A 212 -16.01 15.53 17.07
CA ILE A 212 -15.82 16.38 15.87
C ILE A 212 -14.49 17.16 15.95
N ILE A 213 -14.22 17.83 17.07
CA ILE A 213 -12.97 18.57 17.27
C ILE A 213 -11.77 17.62 17.16
N SER A 214 -11.86 16.45 17.75
CA SER A 214 -10.82 15.43 17.68
C SER A 214 -10.53 15.00 16.22
N TYR A 215 -11.55 14.78 15.39
CA TYR A 215 -11.36 14.48 13.96
C TYR A 215 -10.71 15.64 13.21
N LEU A 216 -11.16 16.88 13.43
CA LEU A 216 -10.57 18.06 12.79
C LEU A 216 -9.10 18.24 13.16
N LEU A 217 -8.73 17.97 14.42
CA LEU A 217 -7.35 18.11 14.89
C LEU A 217 -6.48 16.93 14.42
N PHE A 218 -6.88 15.70 14.72
CA PHE A 218 -6.01 14.51 14.59
C PHE A 218 -6.10 13.82 13.24
N VAL A 219 -7.15 14.06 12.45
CA VAL A 219 -7.25 13.48 11.10
C VAL A 219 -6.94 14.51 10.01
N LEU A 220 -7.12 15.79 10.28
CA LEU A 220 -6.90 16.84 9.28
C LEU A 220 -5.70 17.75 9.64
N LEU A 221 -5.81 18.57 10.67
CA LEU A 221 -4.87 19.67 10.92
C LEU A 221 -3.46 19.17 11.27
N ILE A 222 -3.35 18.31 12.29
CA ILE A 222 -2.05 17.84 12.76
C ILE A 222 -1.32 16.98 11.71
N PRO A 223 -1.98 16.02 10.99
CA PRO A 223 -1.33 15.29 9.91
C PRO A 223 -0.79 16.19 8.80
N ILE A 224 -1.53 17.22 8.39
CA ILE A 224 -1.04 18.18 7.39
C ILE A 224 0.23 18.88 7.86
N ILE A 225 0.24 19.41 9.10
CA ILE A 225 1.42 20.08 9.67
C ILE A 225 2.61 19.12 9.73
N LEU A 226 2.41 17.91 10.26
CA LEU A 226 3.48 16.93 10.38
C LEU A 226 4.03 16.49 9.00
N ASN A 227 3.17 16.29 8.02
CA ASN A 227 3.59 15.95 6.66
C ASN A 227 4.36 17.11 5.98
N CYS A 228 4.00 18.37 6.25
CA CYS A 228 4.75 19.53 5.73
C CYS A 228 6.19 19.59 6.27
N ILE A 229 6.43 19.12 7.50
CA ILE A 229 7.77 19.13 8.12
C ILE A 229 8.52 17.80 7.97
N ASP A 230 7.95 16.81 7.29
CA ASP A 230 8.57 15.47 7.14
C ASP A 230 9.95 15.50 6.50
N GLY A 231 10.19 16.48 5.62
CA GLY A 231 11.50 16.70 4.98
C GLY A 231 12.65 17.06 5.94
N TYR A 232 12.38 17.42 7.20
CA TYR A 232 13.41 17.64 8.22
C TYR A 232 13.98 16.33 8.78
N ASP A 233 13.24 15.22 8.70
CA ASP A 233 13.80 13.91 9.04
C ASP A 233 14.74 13.44 7.93
N LYS A 234 16.05 13.58 8.15
CA LYS A 234 17.08 13.13 7.22
C LYS A 234 17.49 11.66 7.43
N GLN A 235 17.11 11.08 8.56
CA GLN A 235 17.52 9.71 8.89
C GLN A 235 16.61 8.64 8.28
N ASN A 236 15.33 8.96 8.08
CA ASN A 236 14.31 8.06 7.50
C ASN A 236 14.28 6.66 8.14
N LYS A 237 14.58 6.58 9.45
CA LYS A 237 14.59 5.31 10.20
C LYS A 237 13.19 4.77 10.48
N PHE A 238 12.20 5.68 10.49
CA PHE A 238 10.79 5.36 10.63
C PHE A 238 10.08 5.67 9.33
N THR A 239 9.51 4.66 8.71
CA THR A 239 8.72 4.84 7.50
C THR A 239 7.50 3.93 7.53
N LEU A 240 6.47 4.28 6.76
CA LEU A 240 5.30 3.42 6.59
C LEU A 240 5.63 2.25 5.68
N HIS A 241 6.22 2.54 4.51
CA HIS A 241 6.57 1.52 3.52
C HIS A 241 7.96 1.80 2.92
N TYR A 242 8.54 0.76 2.32
CA TYR A 242 9.64 0.89 1.37
C TYR A 242 9.13 0.65 -0.04
N MET A 243 9.63 1.45 -0.98
CA MET A 243 9.49 1.27 -2.43
C MET A 243 10.83 0.78 -2.96
N VAL A 244 10.84 -0.37 -3.63
CA VAL A 244 12.05 -1.00 -4.14
C VAL A 244 11.90 -1.24 -5.63
N LYS A 245 12.89 -0.74 -6.41
CA LYS A 245 13.07 -1.12 -7.81
C LYS A 245 14.27 -2.03 -7.91
N ALA A 246 14.09 -3.19 -8.52
CA ALA A 246 15.13 -4.15 -8.77
C ALA A 246 15.07 -4.64 -10.23
N SER A 247 16.19 -5.18 -10.74
CA SER A 247 16.28 -5.73 -12.10
C SER A 247 16.85 -7.14 -12.11
N LYS A 248 16.43 -7.92 -13.11
CA LYS A 248 16.99 -9.24 -13.41
C LYS A 248 18.20 -9.13 -14.28
#